data_50e6e9516183845f34055d30b6a239f3
#
_entry.id   50e6e9516183845f34055d30b6a239f3
#
_cell.length_a   1.000
_cell.length_b   1.000
_cell.length_c   1.000
_cell.angle_alpha   90.00
_cell.angle_beta   90.00
_cell.angle_gamma   90.00
#
_symmetry.space_group_name_H-M   'P 1'
#
loop_
_entity.id
_entity.type
_entity.pdbx_description
1 polymer ?
#
loop_
_entity_poly.entity_id
_entity_poly.type
_entity_poly.pdbx_seq_one_letter_code
_entity_poly.pdbx_strand_id
1 'polypeptide(L)'
;MRRRHVIARLAAVFVAHQRSSAEQSPGKIPRVGILTAEESERAPKFDAFRAGLRDLGYVEGRNIILEFRFLAGDLSRVPQLAAELVALPVDVIVPEGTGTYALDPSGRIPVVSPVMMDPVKRGFAQSLAYPGGNITGFTLMHAELNGKRLDLLRSAFPHITTVSALVNPANQNSKLAFEQTDAAARSMGLASVRRVEARSVAALRELRPPVFSGADAVVIIPDGMFYAYAGTSSR
;
A
#
# COMPACT_ATOMS: atom_id res chain seq x y z
N MET A 1 31.07 25.02 37.66
CA MET A 1 29.82 24.42 38.22
C MET A 1 28.60 24.49 37.30
N ARG A 2 28.72 24.50 35.95
CA ARG A 2 27.55 24.66 35.06
C ARG A 2 27.28 23.49 34.08
N ARG A 3 28.18 22.53 33.93
CA ARG A 3 27.98 21.38 32.99
C ARG A 3 27.12 20.24 33.56
N ARG A 4 27.08 20.04 34.87
CA ARG A 4 26.29 18.94 35.49
C ARG A 4 24.79 19.18 35.47
N HIS A 5 24.31 20.43 35.48
CA HIS A 5 22.87 20.75 35.45
C HIS A 5 22.24 20.66 34.05
N VAL A 6 23.04 20.77 32.97
CA VAL A 6 22.54 20.63 31.59
C VAL A 6 22.32 19.17 31.26
N ILE A 7 23.20 18.29 31.70
CA ILE A 7 23.05 16.83 31.47
C ILE A 7 21.85 16.24 32.24
N ALA A 8 21.60 16.73 33.46
CA ALA A 8 20.48 16.29 34.28
C ALA A 8 19.11 16.73 33.67
N ARG A 9 19.05 17.89 32.99
CA ARG A 9 17.84 18.37 32.33
C ARG A 9 17.56 17.64 30.99
N LEU A 10 18.60 17.26 30.24
CA LEU A 10 18.46 16.45 29.03
C LEU A 10 18.03 15.03 29.34
N ALA A 11 18.52 14.42 30.42
CA ALA A 11 18.08 13.10 30.85
C ALA A 11 16.61 13.09 31.31
N ALA A 12 16.12 14.14 31.97
CA ALA A 12 14.74 14.27 32.40
C ALA A 12 13.75 14.42 31.19
N VAL A 13 14.16 15.06 30.11
CA VAL A 13 13.36 15.19 28.89
C VAL A 13 13.30 13.86 28.12
N PHE A 14 14.37 13.06 28.14
CA PHE A 14 14.39 11.75 27.47
C PHE A 14 13.52 10.69 28.20
N VAL A 15 13.43 10.75 29.53
CA VAL A 15 12.61 9.85 30.35
C VAL A 15 11.11 10.20 30.26
N ALA A 16 10.77 11.47 30.00
CA ALA A 16 9.39 11.90 29.83
C ALA A 16 8.76 11.44 28.50
N HIS A 17 9.56 11.14 27.46
CA HIS A 17 9.07 10.65 26.17
C HIS A 17 8.84 9.13 26.11
N GLN A 18 9.22 8.37 27.11
CA GLN A 18 8.98 6.92 27.16
C GLN A 18 7.68 6.53 27.91
N ARG A 19 6.88 7.47 28.35
CA ARG A 19 5.62 7.20 29.07
C ARG A 19 4.36 7.66 28.33
N SER A 20 4.40 7.70 27.02
CA SER A 20 3.16 7.62 26.21
C SER A 20 2.87 6.16 25.88
N SER A 21 2.88 5.27 26.86
CA SER A 21 1.96 4.15 26.87
C SER A 21 0.60 4.80 26.89
N ALA A 22 -0.11 4.72 25.74
CA ALA A 22 -1.50 5.15 25.67
C ALA A 22 -2.21 4.54 26.88
N GLU A 23 -2.62 5.39 27.82
CA GLU A 23 -3.38 4.99 28.98
C GLU A 23 -4.67 4.42 28.43
N GLN A 24 -4.72 3.08 28.31
CA GLN A 24 -5.90 2.37 27.85
C GLN A 24 -6.96 2.67 28.89
N SER A 25 -7.98 3.42 28.49
CA SER A 25 -9.16 3.64 29.32
C SER A 25 -9.65 2.28 29.78
N PRO A 26 -9.77 2.02 31.09
CA PRO A 26 -10.18 0.72 31.59
C PRO A 26 -11.58 0.39 31.05
N GLY A 27 -11.71 -0.56 30.16
CA GLY A 27 -12.99 -1.15 29.77
C GLY A 27 -13.30 -1.27 28.28
N LYS A 28 -12.67 -0.52 27.38
CA LYS A 28 -12.97 -0.65 25.94
C LYS A 28 -11.90 -1.48 25.22
N ILE A 29 -12.30 -2.62 24.63
CA ILE A 29 -11.43 -3.39 23.74
C ILE A 29 -11.33 -2.66 22.40
N PRO A 30 -10.13 -2.19 21.97
CA PRO A 30 -9.96 -1.50 20.71
C PRO A 30 -10.30 -2.42 19.52
N ARG A 31 -10.90 -1.82 18.50
CA ARG A 31 -11.35 -2.49 17.29
C ARG A 31 -10.68 -1.90 16.06
N VAL A 32 -9.99 -2.74 15.30
CA VAL A 32 -9.25 -2.37 14.09
C VAL A 32 -10.00 -2.89 12.87
N GLY A 33 -10.42 -2.01 11.98
CA GLY A 33 -10.98 -2.37 10.68
C GLY A 33 -9.86 -2.60 9.66
N ILE A 34 -9.88 -3.70 8.94
CA ILE A 34 -8.87 -4.06 7.93
C ILE A 34 -9.55 -4.25 6.58
N LEU A 35 -9.17 -3.44 5.59
CA LEU A 35 -9.64 -3.55 4.21
C LEU A 35 -8.48 -4.02 3.32
N THR A 36 -8.59 -5.21 2.75
CA THR A 36 -7.49 -5.88 2.05
C THR A 36 -7.90 -6.49 0.72
N ALA A 37 -6.95 -6.62 -0.21
CA ALA A 37 -7.15 -7.29 -1.50
C ALA A 37 -7.21 -8.82 -1.38
N GLU A 38 -6.80 -9.40 -0.26
CA GLU A 38 -6.78 -10.85 -0.03
C GLU A 38 -8.18 -11.48 -0.05
N GLU A 39 -8.21 -12.80 -0.13
CA GLU A 39 -9.43 -13.60 -0.09
C GLU A 39 -9.80 -14.03 1.34
N SER A 40 -8.83 -14.06 2.24
CA SER A 40 -9.02 -14.50 3.63
C SER A 40 -7.90 -13.99 4.55
N GLU A 41 -8.13 -14.12 5.84
CA GLU A 41 -7.15 -13.79 6.89
C GLU A 41 -5.99 -14.80 7.04
N ARG A 42 -5.92 -15.82 6.16
CA ARG A 42 -4.84 -16.82 6.15
C ARG A 42 -3.59 -16.35 5.39
N ALA A 43 -3.61 -15.18 4.78
CA ALA A 43 -2.44 -14.65 4.10
C ALA A 43 -1.28 -14.41 5.11
N PRO A 44 -0.04 -14.82 4.80
CA PRO A 44 1.11 -14.76 5.73
C PRO A 44 1.39 -13.38 6.31
N LYS A 45 1.02 -12.30 5.60
CA LYS A 45 1.16 -10.93 6.08
C LYS A 45 0.33 -10.65 7.33
N PHE A 46 -0.82 -11.34 7.51
CA PHE A 46 -1.64 -11.16 8.71
C PHE A 46 -1.06 -11.87 9.93
N ASP A 47 -0.30 -12.95 9.73
CA ASP A 47 0.46 -13.57 10.81
C ASP A 47 1.56 -12.62 11.30
N ALA A 48 2.25 -11.94 10.38
CA ALA A 48 3.24 -10.92 10.71
C ALA A 48 2.59 -9.70 11.40
N PHE A 49 1.42 -9.26 10.93
CA PHE A 49 0.66 -8.18 11.56
C PHE A 49 0.24 -8.55 12.99
N ARG A 50 -0.33 -9.76 13.20
CA ARG A 50 -0.67 -10.27 14.53
C ARG A 50 0.57 -10.42 15.42
N ALA A 51 1.72 -10.81 14.86
CA ALA A 51 2.97 -10.88 15.60
C ALA A 51 3.38 -9.50 16.11
N GLY A 52 3.40 -8.48 15.23
CA GLY A 52 3.70 -7.10 15.63
C GLY A 52 2.73 -6.53 16.68
N LEU A 53 1.45 -6.88 16.60
CA LEU A 53 0.48 -6.51 17.64
C LEU A 53 0.80 -7.21 18.99
N ARG A 54 1.18 -8.49 18.97
CA ARG A 54 1.58 -9.22 20.19
C ARG A 54 2.82 -8.63 20.85
N ASP A 55 3.80 -8.20 20.04
CA ASP A 55 5.02 -7.54 20.56
C ASP A 55 4.69 -6.22 21.28
N LEU A 56 3.56 -5.60 20.92
CA LEU A 56 3.02 -4.40 21.58
C LEU A 56 2.01 -4.72 22.69
N GLY A 57 1.80 -6.00 23.02
CA GLY A 57 0.90 -6.45 24.10
C GLY A 57 -0.56 -6.64 23.66
N TYR A 58 -0.88 -6.52 22.35
CA TYR A 58 -2.22 -6.76 21.83
C TYR A 58 -2.39 -8.21 21.38
N VAL A 59 -3.43 -8.87 21.85
CA VAL A 59 -3.77 -10.26 21.49
C VAL A 59 -5.21 -10.31 20.99
N GLU A 60 -5.38 -10.69 19.73
CA GLU A 60 -6.68 -10.81 19.09
C GLU A 60 -7.61 -11.73 19.87
N GLY A 61 -8.86 -11.31 20.05
CA GLY A 61 -9.87 -12.02 20.86
C GLY A 61 -9.71 -11.85 22.37
N ARG A 62 -8.63 -11.21 22.86
CA ARG A 62 -8.41 -10.96 24.29
C ARG A 62 -8.53 -9.46 24.63
N ASN A 63 -7.74 -8.62 23.98
CA ASN A 63 -7.68 -7.18 24.25
C ASN A 63 -7.61 -6.32 22.97
N ILE A 64 -7.85 -6.91 21.80
CA ILE A 64 -8.05 -6.23 20.52
C ILE A 64 -8.98 -7.08 19.65
N ILE A 65 -9.79 -6.41 18.81
CA ILE A 65 -10.68 -7.03 17.82
C ILE A 65 -10.21 -6.61 16.44
N LEU A 66 -10.09 -7.58 15.53
CA LEU A 66 -9.76 -7.33 14.12
C LEU A 66 -10.99 -7.61 13.25
N GLU A 67 -11.45 -6.59 12.51
CA GLU A 67 -12.61 -6.65 11.62
C GLU A 67 -12.15 -6.63 10.18
N PHE A 68 -12.09 -7.79 9.54
CA PHE A 68 -11.63 -7.90 8.17
C PHE A 68 -12.73 -7.67 7.14
N ARG A 69 -12.36 -7.02 6.03
CA ARG A 69 -13.12 -6.93 4.80
C ARG A 69 -12.21 -7.31 3.64
N PHE A 70 -12.60 -8.36 2.93
CA PHE A 70 -11.82 -8.98 1.87
C PHE A 70 -12.40 -8.59 0.50
N LEU A 71 -11.56 -7.99 -0.35
CA LEU A 71 -11.93 -7.65 -1.73
C LEU A 71 -11.92 -8.89 -2.64
N ALA A 72 -11.11 -9.89 -2.29
CA ALA A 72 -10.96 -11.12 -3.09
C ALA A 72 -10.64 -10.81 -4.56
N GLY A 73 -9.80 -9.81 -4.81
CA GLY A 73 -9.41 -9.36 -6.15
C GLY A 73 -10.44 -8.49 -6.87
N ASP A 74 -11.64 -8.29 -6.33
CA ASP A 74 -12.68 -7.45 -6.92
C ASP A 74 -12.64 -6.02 -6.37
N LEU A 75 -11.93 -5.14 -7.07
CA LEU A 75 -11.79 -3.73 -6.68
C LEU A 75 -13.10 -2.92 -6.78
N SER A 76 -14.13 -3.43 -7.46
CA SER A 76 -15.43 -2.74 -7.54
C SER A 76 -16.13 -2.70 -6.18
N ARG A 77 -15.78 -3.61 -5.26
CA ARG A 77 -16.32 -3.70 -3.90
C ARG A 77 -15.70 -2.71 -2.91
N VAL A 78 -14.62 -2.02 -3.30
CA VAL A 78 -13.90 -1.09 -2.39
C VAL A 78 -14.83 -0.07 -1.73
N PRO A 79 -15.70 0.67 -2.44
CA PRO A 79 -16.56 1.66 -1.80
C PRO A 79 -17.54 1.06 -0.79
N GLN A 80 -18.14 -0.08 -1.13
CA GLN A 80 -19.07 -0.77 -0.25
C GLN A 80 -18.39 -1.23 1.04
N LEU A 81 -17.25 -1.95 0.93
CA LEU A 81 -16.56 -2.53 2.08
C LEU A 81 -15.91 -1.45 2.96
N ALA A 82 -15.46 -0.34 2.37
CA ALA A 82 -15.01 0.82 3.13
C ALA A 82 -16.16 1.44 3.95
N ALA A 83 -17.34 1.61 3.34
CA ALA A 83 -18.53 2.11 4.03
C ALA A 83 -18.98 1.17 5.17
N GLU A 84 -18.91 -0.14 4.98
CA GLU A 84 -19.20 -1.12 6.04
C GLU A 84 -18.26 -0.93 7.25
N LEU A 85 -16.95 -0.74 7.03
CA LEU A 85 -15.99 -0.49 8.11
C LEU A 85 -16.25 0.84 8.82
N VAL A 86 -16.58 1.89 8.07
CA VAL A 86 -16.91 3.21 8.64
C VAL A 86 -18.19 3.15 9.50
N ALA A 87 -19.14 2.28 9.14
CA ALA A 87 -20.39 2.09 9.90
C ALA A 87 -20.18 1.27 11.19
N LEU A 88 -19.08 0.53 11.32
CA LEU A 88 -18.75 -0.22 12.54
C LEU A 88 -18.12 0.72 13.59
N PRO A 89 -18.22 0.39 14.87
CA PRO A 89 -17.57 1.13 15.96
C PRO A 89 -16.06 0.81 16.02
N VAL A 90 -15.35 0.98 14.88
CA VAL A 90 -13.90 0.79 14.83
C VAL A 90 -13.16 2.02 15.35
N ASP A 91 -12.02 1.81 15.99
CA ASP A 91 -11.17 2.86 16.54
C ASP A 91 -10.11 3.32 15.53
N VAL A 92 -9.77 2.46 14.57
CA VAL A 92 -8.81 2.74 13.49
C VAL A 92 -9.13 1.86 12.29
N ILE A 93 -8.88 2.36 11.08
CA ILE A 93 -8.98 1.57 9.85
C ILE A 93 -7.57 1.42 9.25
N VAL A 94 -7.24 0.18 8.85
CA VAL A 94 -6.01 -0.18 8.15
C VAL A 94 -6.39 -0.65 6.74
N PRO A 95 -6.49 0.26 5.76
CA PRO A 95 -6.80 -0.06 4.39
C PRO A 95 -5.54 -0.38 3.61
N GLU A 96 -5.63 -1.29 2.67
CA GLU A 96 -4.54 -1.65 1.77
C GLU A 96 -4.74 -1.05 0.37
N GLY A 97 -3.69 -0.41 -0.15
CA GLY A 97 -3.66 0.08 -1.53
C GLY A 97 -4.83 1.02 -1.88
N THR A 98 -5.65 0.62 -2.85
CA THR A 98 -6.80 1.40 -3.32
C THR A 98 -7.88 1.60 -2.28
N GLY A 99 -7.95 0.74 -1.26
CA GLY A 99 -8.89 0.88 -0.15
C GLY A 99 -8.75 2.20 0.60
N THR A 100 -7.53 2.75 0.66
CA THR A 100 -7.26 4.05 1.31
C THR A 100 -8.05 5.19 0.65
N TYR A 101 -8.16 5.16 -0.68
CA TYR A 101 -8.77 6.27 -1.44
C TYR A 101 -10.30 6.26 -1.42
N ALA A 102 -10.92 5.24 -0.86
CA ALA A 102 -12.36 5.18 -0.62
C ALA A 102 -12.75 5.76 0.75
N LEU A 103 -11.77 6.15 1.57
CA LEU A 103 -11.99 6.72 2.89
C LEU A 103 -11.90 8.26 2.81
N ASP A 104 -12.75 8.92 3.58
CA ASP A 104 -12.74 10.39 3.67
C ASP A 104 -11.50 10.87 4.47
N PRO A 105 -10.59 11.67 3.87
CA PRO A 105 -9.42 12.20 4.55
C PRO A 105 -9.75 13.24 5.63
N SER A 106 -10.99 13.73 5.69
CA SER A 106 -11.51 14.60 6.75
C SER A 106 -12.35 13.84 7.79
N GLY A 107 -12.45 12.53 7.67
CA GLY A 107 -13.23 11.66 8.54
C GLY A 107 -12.71 11.65 9.99
N ARG A 108 -13.56 11.19 10.91
CA ARG A 108 -13.21 11.12 12.34
C ARG A 108 -12.40 9.89 12.71
N ILE A 109 -12.52 8.81 11.94
CA ILE A 109 -11.83 7.55 12.24
C ILE A 109 -10.39 7.67 11.75
N PRO A 110 -9.37 7.49 12.61
CA PRO A 110 -7.99 7.42 12.19
C PRO A 110 -7.76 6.32 11.16
N VAL A 111 -6.97 6.62 10.15
CA VAL A 111 -6.61 5.68 9.08
C VAL A 111 -5.10 5.52 9.04
N VAL A 112 -4.62 4.29 9.14
CA VAL A 112 -3.20 3.94 9.01
C VAL A 112 -3.02 3.09 7.77
N SER A 113 -2.58 3.69 6.66
CA SER A 113 -2.38 2.97 5.41
C SER A 113 -0.95 2.42 5.31
N PRO A 114 -0.76 1.09 5.26
CA PRO A 114 0.56 0.50 5.07
C PRO A 114 1.12 0.75 3.67
N VAL A 115 0.26 1.10 2.70
CA VAL A 115 0.65 1.33 1.31
C VAL A 115 -0.23 2.39 0.68
N MET A 116 0.35 3.55 0.37
CA MET A 116 -0.28 4.61 -0.43
C MET A 116 0.59 4.97 -1.64
N MET A 117 -0.01 5.52 -2.68
CA MET A 117 0.69 6.14 -3.80
C MET A 117 0.35 7.63 -3.88
N ASP A 118 1.37 8.48 -3.96
CA ASP A 118 1.24 9.93 -4.13
C ASP A 118 0.19 10.60 -3.21
N PRO A 119 0.25 10.40 -1.88
CA PRO A 119 -0.79 10.90 -0.97
C PRO A 119 -0.96 12.42 -1.04
N VAL A 120 0.11 13.15 -1.30
CA VAL A 120 0.08 14.62 -1.41
C VAL A 120 -0.65 15.05 -2.69
N LYS A 121 -0.29 14.50 -3.86
CA LYS A 121 -0.96 14.81 -5.12
C LYS A 121 -2.44 14.43 -5.13
N ARG A 122 -2.81 13.44 -4.33
CA ARG A 122 -4.19 12.96 -4.20
C ARG A 122 -5.00 13.68 -3.13
N GLY A 123 -4.41 14.64 -2.41
CA GLY A 123 -5.09 15.40 -1.37
C GLY A 123 -5.31 14.64 -0.05
N PHE A 124 -4.65 13.50 0.16
CA PHE A 124 -4.72 12.71 1.41
C PHE A 124 -3.69 13.15 2.45
N ALA A 125 -2.70 13.93 2.04
CA ALA A 125 -1.72 14.52 2.95
C ALA A 125 -1.30 15.92 2.46
N GLN A 126 -1.04 16.83 3.38
CA GLN A 126 -0.50 18.16 3.06
C GLN A 126 0.97 18.05 2.62
N SER A 127 1.73 17.21 3.29
CA SER A 127 3.10 16.83 2.95
C SER A 127 3.41 15.43 3.48
N LEU A 128 4.54 14.84 3.05
CA LEU A 128 4.97 13.53 3.58
C LEU A 128 5.38 13.60 5.05
N ALA A 129 5.91 14.75 5.50
CA ALA A 129 6.32 14.96 6.88
C ALA A 129 5.14 15.35 7.79
N TYR A 130 4.09 15.95 7.22
CA TYR A 130 2.93 16.42 7.96
C TYR A 130 1.65 16.11 7.16
N PRO A 131 0.99 14.99 7.43
CA PRO A 131 -0.24 14.59 6.72
C PRO A 131 -1.39 15.58 6.89
N GLY A 132 -1.60 16.11 8.11
CA GLY A 132 -2.58 17.17 8.38
C GLY A 132 -4.04 16.74 8.46
N GLY A 133 -4.35 15.47 8.21
CA GLY A 133 -5.69 14.87 8.29
C GLY A 133 -5.71 13.64 9.20
N ASN A 134 -6.79 12.84 9.08
CA ASN A 134 -6.95 11.58 9.81
C ASN A 134 -6.21 10.39 9.19
N ILE A 135 -5.54 10.56 8.03
CA ILE A 135 -4.84 9.51 7.31
C ILE A 135 -3.33 9.68 7.47
N THR A 136 -2.66 8.61 7.89
CA THR A 136 -1.21 8.49 7.94
C THR A 136 -0.76 7.14 7.39
N GLY A 137 0.55 6.93 7.24
CA GLY A 137 1.08 5.63 6.80
C GLY A 137 2.34 5.76 5.95
N PHE A 138 2.57 4.74 5.11
CA PHE A 138 3.74 4.67 4.24
C PHE A 138 3.34 4.94 2.79
N THR A 139 4.20 5.66 2.06
CA THR A 139 4.04 5.89 0.63
C THR A 139 5.03 5.08 -0.18
N LEU A 140 4.56 4.54 -1.31
CA LEU A 140 5.42 3.93 -2.31
C LEU A 140 5.87 5.01 -3.29
N MET A 141 7.18 5.18 -3.42
CA MET A 141 7.80 6.13 -4.38
C MET A 141 7.85 5.53 -5.80
N HIS A 142 6.73 4.95 -6.26
CA HIS A 142 6.70 4.25 -7.55
C HIS A 142 6.98 5.17 -8.73
N ALA A 143 6.53 6.43 -8.68
CA ALA A 143 6.74 7.39 -9.74
C ALA A 143 8.22 7.58 -10.07
N GLU A 144 9.03 7.79 -9.03
CA GLU A 144 10.47 7.98 -9.14
C GLU A 144 11.21 6.69 -9.55
N LEU A 145 10.67 5.53 -9.11
CA LEU A 145 11.28 4.23 -9.40
C LEU A 145 10.96 3.71 -10.80
N ASN A 146 9.88 4.15 -11.44
CA ASN A 146 9.51 3.65 -12.77
C ASN A 146 10.56 4.02 -13.84
N GLY A 147 11.02 5.26 -13.83
CA GLY A 147 12.13 5.69 -14.69
C GLY A 147 13.41 4.91 -14.41
N LYS A 148 13.75 4.72 -13.12
CA LYS A 148 14.96 3.98 -12.73
C LYS A 148 14.92 2.51 -13.13
N ARG A 149 13.75 1.86 -13.06
CA ARG A 149 13.59 0.47 -13.53
C ARG A 149 13.87 0.33 -15.03
N LEU A 150 13.34 1.26 -15.86
CA LEU A 150 13.61 1.28 -17.29
C LEU A 150 15.08 1.58 -17.60
N ASP A 151 15.70 2.51 -16.89
CA ASP A 151 17.11 2.84 -17.00
C ASP A 151 18.01 1.61 -16.68
N LEU A 152 17.72 0.90 -15.62
CA LEU A 152 18.41 -0.34 -15.27
C LEU A 152 18.20 -1.44 -16.32
N LEU A 153 16.96 -1.59 -16.80
CA LEU A 153 16.63 -2.54 -17.84
C LEU A 153 17.44 -2.27 -19.12
N ARG A 154 17.49 -1.00 -19.56
CA ARG A 154 18.25 -0.58 -20.73
C ARG A 154 19.76 -0.72 -20.52
N SER A 155 20.25 -0.44 -19.33
CA SER A 155 21.67 -0.64 -18.98
C SER A 155 22.08 -2.11 -19.06
N ALA A 156 21.21 -3.01 -18.60
CA ALA A 156 21.45 -4.45 -18.64
C ALA A 156 21.29 -5.04 -20.07
N PHE A 157 20.41 -4.44 -20.87
CA PHE A 157 20.07 -4.90 -22.23
C PHE A 157 20.02 -3.71 -23.21
N PRO A 158 21.15 -3.22 -23.73
CA PRO A 158 21.23 -1.98 -24.51
C PRO A 158 20.42 -1.97 -25.82
N HIS A 159 20.07 -3.15 -26.35
CA HIS A 159 19.32 -3.29 -27.61
C HIS A 159 17.80 -3.27 -27.45
N ILE A 160 17.31 -3.08 -26.25
CA ILE A 160 15.86 -2.96 -26.01
C ILE A 160 15.37 -1.66 -26.68
N THR A 161 14.37 -1.81 -27.55
CA THR A 161 13.68 -0.72 -28.23
C THR A 161 12.20 -0.70 -27.94
N THR A 162 11.60 -1.87 -27.67
CA THR A 162 10.17 -2.06 -27.46
C THR A 162 9.89 -2.69 -26.11
N VAL A 163 9.00 -2.07 -25.35
CA VAL A 163 8.60 -2.55 -24.01
C VAL A 163 7.09 -2.76 -23.97
N SER A 164 6.63 -3.87 -23.42
CA SER A 164 5.24 -4.07 -23.04
C SER A 164 5.08 -3.93 -21.53
N ALA A 165 3.96 -3.39 -21.07
CA ALA A 165 3.63 -3.31 -19.66
C ALA A 165 2.34 -4.08 -19.36
N LEU A 166 2.39 -5.00 -18.40
CA LEU A 166 1.21 -5.66 -17.86
C LEU A 166 0.56 -4.74 -16.82
N VAL A 167 -0.72 -4.43 -17.03
CA VAL A 167 -1.47 -3.42 -16.27
C VAL A 167 -2.81 -3.99 -15.82
N ASN A 168 -3.21 -3.69 -14.58
CA ASN A 168 -4.59 -3.87 -14.13
C ASN A 168 -5.37 -2.55 -14.33
N PRO A 169 -6.21 -2.40 -15.36
CA PRO A 169 -6.92 -1.15 -15.64
C PRO A 169 -8.04 -0.84 -14.63
N ALA A 170 -8.46 -1.82 -13.81
CA ALA A 170 -9.41 -1.61 -12.73
C ALA A 170 -8.76 -0.89 -11.53
N ASN A 171 -7.43 -0.89 -11.44
CA ASN A 171 -6.69 -0.21 -10.39
C ASN A 171 -6.19 1.16 -10.87
N GLN A 172 -6.72 2.24 -10.31
CA GLN A 172 -6.30 3.60 -10.65
C GLN A 172 -4.80 3.86 -10.42
N ASN A 173 -4.20 3.20 -9.43
CA ASN A 173 -2.76 3.30 -9.18
C ASN A 173 -1.94 2.68 -10.32
N SER A 174 -2.40 1.54 -10.86
CA SER A 174 -1.76 0.91 -12.03
C SER A 174 -1.85 1.78 -13.27
N LYS A 175 -2.96 2.50 -13.45
CA LYS A 175 -3.11 3.46 -14.55
C LYS A 175 -2.08 4.58 -14.45
N LEU A 176 -1.97 5.23 -13.29
CA LEU A 176 -1.01 6.30 -13.04
C LEU A 176 0.44 5.81 -13.21
N ALA A 177 0.75 4.64 -12.65
CA ALA A 177 2.09 4.05 -12.76
C ALA A 177 2.45 3.70 -14.21
N PHE A 178 1.47 3.25 -15.01
CA PHE A 178 1.67 3.04 -16.44
C PHE A 178 1.98 4.34 -17.18
N GLU A 179 1.20 5.41 -16.96
CA GLU A 179 1.42 6.72 -17.58
C GLU A 179 2.83 7.26 -17.27
N GLN A 180 3.30 7.11 -16.04
CA GLN A 180 4.65 7.49 -15.62
C GLN A 180 5.73 6.63 -16.28
N THR A 181 5.49 5.32 -16.41
CA THR A 181 6.41 4.39 -17.08
C THR A 181 6.53 4.73 -18.57
N ASP A 182 5.42 5.02 -19.24
CA ASP A 182 5.39 5.40 -20.65
C ASP A 182 6.08 6.75 -20.91
N ALA A 183 5.84 7.74 -20.02
CA ALA A 183 6.54 9.02 -20.09
C ALA A 183 8.06 8.87 -19.91
N ALA A 184 8.50 8.03 -18.96
CA ALA A 184 9.91 7.72 -18.75
C ALA A 184 10.52 7.00 -19.96
N ALA A 185 9.83 6.04 -20.56
CA ALA A 185 10.28 5.36 -21.77
C ALA A 185 10.53 6.33 -22.92
N ARG A 186 9.59 7.23 -23.18
CA ARG A 186 9.74 8.27 -24.22
C ARG A 186 10.91 9.20 -23.94
N SER A 187 11.11 9.64 -22.71
CA SER A 187 12.25 10.50 -22.35
C SER A 187 13.60 9.82 -22.55
N MET A 188 13.65 8.49 -22.54
CA MET A 188 14.84 7.69 -22.84
C MET A 188 14.99 7.34 -24.32
N GLY A 189 14.09 7.81 -25.21
CA GLY A 189 14.11 7.50 -26.63
C GLY A 189 13.65 6.07 -26.96
N LEU A 190 12.98 5.39 -26.05
CA LEU A 190 12.27 4.14 -26.35
C LEU A 190 10.96 4.45 -27.09
N ALA A 191 10.46 3.48 -27.87
CA ALA A 191 9.10 3.55 -28.38
C ALA A 191 8.09 3.64 -27.22
N SER A 192 6.86 4.04 -27.52
CA SER A 192 5.79 4.04 -26.49
C SER A 192 5.62 2.64 -25.91
N VAL A 193 5.39 2.57 -24.60
CA VAL A 193 5.18 1.29 -23.90
C VAL A 193 3.83 0.69 -24.34
N ARG A 194 3.86 -0.52 -24.88
CA ARG A 194 2.63 -1.22 -25.26
C ARG A 194 1.91 -1.76 -24.02
N ARG A 195 0.67 -1.38 -23.87
CA ARG A 195 -0.16 -1.78 -22.74
C ARG A 195 -0.81 -3.14 -22.98
N VAL A 196 -0.62 -4.08 -22.05
CA VAL A 196 -1.30 -5.38 -21.96
C VAL A 196 -2.13 -5.38 -20.69
N GLU A 197 -3.42 -5.68 -20.81
CA GLU A 197 -4.36 -5.55 -19.70
C GLU A 197 -4.77 -6.90 -19.14
N ALA A 198 -4.84 -6.98 -17.80
CA ALA A 198 -5.52 -8.06 -17.08
C ALA A 198 -6.34 -7.45 -15.92
N ARG A 199 -7.66 -7.51 -16.02
CA ARG A 199 -8.61 -6.90 -15.06
C ARG A 199 -8.97 -7.81 -13.89
N SER A 200 -8.68 -9.09 -14.03
CA SER A 200 -9.01 -10.13 -13.05
C SER A 200 -7.99 -11.26 -13.11
N VAL A 201 -7.99 -12.10 -12.08
CA VAL A 201 -7.17 -13.32 -12.05
C VAL A 201 -7.53 -14.25 -13.23
N ALA A 202 -8.80 -14.34 -13.61
CA ALA A 202 -9.22 -15.10 -14.78
C ALA A 202 -8.57 -14.56 -16.05
N ALA A 203 -8.66 -13.26 -16.31
CA ALA A 203 -8.01 -12.61 -17.44
C ALA A 203 -6.48 -12.79 -17.43
N LEU A 204 -5.86 -12.74 -16.26
CA LEU A 204 -4.42 -12.98 -16.10
C LEU A 204 -4.05 -14.42 -16.50
N ARG A 205 -4.87 -15.41 -16.12
CA ARG A 205 -4.67 -16.82 -16.48
C ARG A 205 -4.85 -17.11 -17.97
N GLU A 206 -5.62 -16.28 -18.67
CA GLU A 206 -5.86 -16.40 -20.12
C GLU A 206 -4.73 -15.79 -20.95
N LEU A 207 -3.86 -14.95 -20.37
CA LEU A 207 -2.72 -14.39 -21.09
C LEU A 207 -1.80 -15.51 -21.58
N ARG A 208 -1.42 -15.42 -22.86
CA ARG A 208 -0.50 -16.35 -23.50
C ARG A 208 0.72 -15.59 -24.01
N PRO A 209 1.90 -16.22 -24.12
CA PRO A 209 3.13 -15.57 -24.60
C PRO A 209 2.93 -14.71 -25.85
N PRO A 210 2.12 -15.08 -26.87
CA PRO A 210 1.93 -14.25 -28.06
C PRO A 210 1.41 -12.84 -27.78
N VAL A 211 0.72 -12.59 -26.66
CA VAL A 211 0.27 -11.23 -26.32
C VAL A 211 1.43 -10.25 -26.11
N PHE A 212 2.62 -10.76 -25.82
CA PHE A 212 3.85 -9.97 -25.67
C PHE A 212 4.74 -9.99 -26.93
N SER A 213 4.31 -10.63 -28.02
CA SER A 213 5.10 -10.71 -29.25
C SER A 213 5.48 -9.32 -29.78
N GLY A 214 6.71 -9.17 -30.21
CA GLY A 214 7.27 -7.88 -30.68
C GLY A 214 7.69 -6.93 -29.56
N ALA A 215 7.70 -7.37 -28.30
CA ALA A 215 8.35 -6.64 -27.23
C ALA A 215 9.67 -7.31 -26.86
N ASP A 216 10.72 -6.49 -26.71
CA ASP A 216 12.03 -6.95 -26.25
C ASP A 216 12.05 -7.19 -24.74
N ALA A 217 11.14 -6.52 -24.01
CA ALA A 217 10.98 -6.69 -22.57
C ALA A 217 9.55 -6.46 -22.10
N VAL A 218 9.22 -7.05 -20.95
CA VAL A 218 7.94 -6.87 -20.27
C VAL A 218 8.16 -6.29 -18.88
N VAL A 219 7.47 -5.19 -18.58
CA VAL A 219 7.43 -4.58 -17.25
C VAL A 219 6.08 -4.91 -16.61
N ILE A 220 6.08 -5.42 -15.40
CA ILE A 220 4.86 -5.63 -14.63
C ILE A 220 4.63 -4.39 -13.78
N ILE A 221 3.53 -3.69 -14.03
CA ILE A 221 3.11 -2.58 -13.18
C ILE A 221 2.62 -3.14 -11.85
N PRO A 222 3.15 -2.66 -10.70
CA PRO A 222 2.80 -3.18 -9.39
C PRO A 222 1.29 -3.14 -9.12
N ASP A 223 0.73 -4.28 -8.75
CA ASP A 223 -0.68 -4.47 -8.45
C ASP A 223 -0.88 -5.61 -7.45
N GLY A 224 -1.79 -5.42 -6.48
CA GLY A 224 -2.04 -6.43 -5.44
C GLY A 224 -2.51 -7.77 -6.00
N MET A 225 -3.31 -7.76 -7.08
CA MET A 225 -3.76 -8.97 -7.75
C MET A 225 -2.58 -9.76 -8.36
N PHE A 226 -1.63 -9.07 -8.99
CA PHE A 226 -0.46 -9.72 -9.59
C PHE A 226 0.45 -10.34 -8.54
N TYR A 227 0.64 -9.67 -7.40
CA TYR A 227 1.40 -10.22 -6.27
C TYR A 227 0.72 -11.45 -5.66
N ALA A 228 -0.58 -11.37 -5.40
CA ALA A 228 -1.35 -12.49 -4.84
C ALA A 228 -1.28 -13.71 -5.77
N TYR A 229 -1.39 -13.51 -7.09
CA TYR A 229 -1.33 -14.60 -8.06
C TYR A 229 0.07 -15.22 -8.20
N ALA A 230 1.13 -14.42 -8.13
CA ALA A 230 2.51 -14.93 -8.22
C ALA A 230 2.82 -15.96 -7.11
N GLY A 231 2.25 -15.81 -5.92
CA GLY A 231 2.40 -16.75 -4.82
C GLY A 231 1.65 -18.06 -4.98
N THR A 232 0.63 -18.11 -5.86
CA THR A 232 -0.21 -19.31 -6.08
C THR A 232 0.25 -20.17 -7.26
N SER A 233 1.10 -19.65 -8.14
CA SER A 233 1.55 -20.33 -9.37
C SER A 233 2.72 -21.31 -9.18
N SER A 234 3.24 -21.43 -7.98
CA SER A 234 4.41 -22.27 -7.66
C SER A 234 4.05 -23.58 -6.94
N ARG A 235 2.80 -24.08 -7.09
CA ARG A 235 2.37 -25.38 -6.56
C ARG A 235 1.88 -26.27 -7.67
#